data_aa57135857d2bc864b749967d99bb38c
#
_entry.id   aa57135857d2bc864b749967d99bb38c
#
_cell.length_a   1.000
_cell.length_b   1.000
_cell.length_c   1.000
_cell.angle_alpha   90.00
_cell.angle_beta   90.00
_cell.angle_gamma   90.00
#
_symmetry.space_group_name_H-M   'P 1'
#
loop_
_entity.id
_entity.type
_entity.pdbx_description
1 polymer ?
#
loop_
_entity_poly.entity_id
_entity_poly.type
_entity_poly.pdbx_seq_one_letter_code
_entity_poly.pdbx_strand_id
1 'polypeptide(L)'
;LKNKKYINSAKKAADVLLELQRKDGSLAGSFDKNWKSSVSWSCLTGNSQMSIIWLMLYSLTKNRAYLDAAKKINNYAKSTQDLNSGNKGIKGGIKGAYPVYGWYAPFCYVNWAAKFFIDALMLEDDLSIANKLA
;
A
#
# COMPACT_ATOMS: atom_id res chain seq x y z
N LEU A 1 -16.23 4.85 13.73
CA LEU A 1 -16.51 3.41 13.69
C LEU A 1 -16.07 2.76 15.00
N LYS A 2 -17.01 2.64 15.99
CA LYS A 2 -16.70 2.04 17.31
C LYS A 2 -17.07 0.54 17.38
N ASN A 3 -17.47 -0.11 16.28
CA ASN A 3 -17.89 -1.50 16.31
C ASN A 3 -16.67 -2.44 16.23
N LYS A 4 -16.31 -3.03 17.35
CA LYS A 4 -15.20 -3.97 17.49
C LYS A 4 -15.25 -5.14 16.50
N LYS A 5 -16.45 -5.59 16.10
CA LYS A 5 -16.62 -6.70 15.14
C LYS A 5 -16.00 -6.37 13.79
N TYR A 6 -16.23 -5.16 13.25
CA TYR A 6 -15.67 -4.76 11.95
C TYR A 6 -14.16 -4.52 12.05
N ILE A 7 -13.68 -3.93 13.15
CA ILE A 7 -12.25 -3.74 13.37
C ILE A 7 -11.54 -5.10 13.43
N ASN A 8 -12.09 -6.07 14.17
CA ASN A 8 -11.51 -7.41 14.27
C ASN A 8 -11.50 -8.15 12.93
N SER A 9 -12.55 -7.99 12.10
CA SER A 9 -12.57 -8.59 10.75
C SER A 9 -11.51 -7.98 9.84
N ALA A 10 -11.38 -6.66 9.82
CA ALA A 10 -10.34 -5.97 9.05
C ALA A 10 -8.94 -6.36 9.53
N LYS A 11 -8.74 -6.45 10.86
CA LYS A 11 -7.48 -6.83 11.47
C LYS A 11 -7.03 -8.22 11.04
N LYS A 12 -7.93 -9.22 11.01
CA LYS A 12 -7.59 -10.59 10.58
C LYS A 12 -6.97 -10.63 9.19
N ALA A 13 -7.55 -9.94 8.21
CA ALA A 13 -7.01 -9.88 6.86
C ALA A 13 -5.69 -9.09 6.82
N ALA A 14 -5.62 -7.98 7.55
CA ALA A 14 -4.43 -7.13 7.62
C ALA A 14 -3.24 -7.86 8.25
N ASP A 15 -3.46 -8.70 9.27
CA ASP A 15 -2.41 -9.51 9.92
C ASP A 15 -1.84 -10.54 8.94
N VAL A 16 -2.69 -11.23 8.18
CA VAL A 16 -2.22 -12.18 7.15
C VAL A 16 -1.38 -11.47 6.08
N LEU A 17 -1.84 -10.32 5.59
CA LEU A 17 -1.10 -9.57 4.59
C LEU A 17 0.20 -8.97 5.14
N LEU A 18 0.28 -8.70 6.45
CA LEU A 18 1.51 -8.30 7.11
C LEU A 18 2.60 -9.38 6.99
N GLU A 19 2.22 -10.64 7.23
CA GLU A 19 3.12 -11.80 7.12
C GLU A 19 3.52 -12.09 5.67
N LEU A 20 2.65 -11.76 4.71
CA LEU A 20 2.87 -11.97 3.28
C LEU A 20 3.60 -10.81 2.59
N GLN A 21 3.93 -9.75 3.32
CA GLN A 21 4.70 -8.63 2.77
C GLN A 21 6.07 -9.11 2.31
N ARG A 22 6.40 -8.82 1.05
CA ARG A 22 7.68 -9.21 0.45
C ARG A 22 8.84 -8.40 1.06
N LYS A 23 10.05 -8.89 0.88
CA LYS A 23 11.28 -8.22 1.38
C LYS A 23 11.45 -6.80 0.83
N ASP A 24 10.99 -6.55 -0.39
CA ASP A 24 11.01 -5.24 -1.04
C ASP A 24 9.90 -4.28 -0.55
N GLY A 25 9.04 -4.75 0.34
CA GLY A 25 7.91 -4.01 0.90
C GLY A 25 6.61 -4.17 0.13
N SER A 26 6.61 -4.80 -1.04
CA SER A 26 5.39 -4.99 -1.84
C SER A 26 4.49 -6.11 -1.32
N LEU A 27 3.25 -6.10 -1.80
CA LEU A 27 2.36 -7.26 -1.76
C LEU A 27 2.17 -7.82 -3.18
N ALA A 28 1.91 -9.12 -3.28
CA ALA A 28 1.52 -9.72 -4.53
C ALA A 28 0.21 -9.13 -5.06
N GLY A 29 0.05 -9.04 -6.36
CA GLY A 29 -1.10 -8.42 -7.02
C GLY A 29 -2.41 -9.19 -6.85
N SER A 30 -2.34 -10.49 -6.48
CA SER A 30 -3.51 -11.31 -6.17
C SER A 30 -3.15 -12.46 -5.23
N PHE A 31 -4.15 -12.93 -4.50
CA PHE A 31 -4.08 -14.09 -3.61
C PHE A 31 -5.31 -14.98 -3.85
N ASP A 32 -5.13 -16.29 -3.69
CA ASP A 32 -6.24 -17.24 -3.69
C ASP A 32 -6.94 -17.30 -2.32
N LYS A 33 -7.94 -18.18 -2.19
CA LYS A 33 -8.68 -18.37 -0.94
C LYS A 33 -7.83 -18.86 0.25
N ASN A 34 -6.65 -19.39 -0.01
CA ASN A 34 -5.69 -19.86 0.99
C ASN A 34 -4.56 -18.84 1.23
N TRP A 35 -4.72 -17.61 0.75
CA TRP A 35 -3.72 -16.54 0.82
C TRP A 35 -2.42 -16.85 0.06
N LYS A 36 -2.44 -17.80 -0.86
CA LYS A 36 -1.31 -18.11 -1.71
C LYS A 36 -1.35 -17.24 -2.97
N SER A 37 -0.23 -16.60 -3.30
CA SER A 37 -0.10 -15.86 -4.56
C SER A 37 0.60 -16.72 -5.61
N SER A 38 0.06 -16.70 -6.84
CA SER A 38 0.68 -17.28 -8.04
C SER A 38 1.28 -16.24 -8.97
N VAL A 39 1.24 -14.96 -8.57
CA VAL A 39 1.71 -13.85 -9.42
C VAL A 39 2.94 -13.18 -8.83
N SER A 40 3.85 -12.76 -9.73
CA SER A 40 5.05 -12.01 -9.36
C SER A 40 4.82 -10.49 -9.31
N TRP A 41 3.90 -9.97 -10.12
CA TRP A 41 3.57 -8.55 -10.17
C TRP A 41 2.84 -8.08 -8.91
N SER A 42 2.88 -6.78 -8.68
CA SER A 42 2.23 -6.10 -7.55
C SER A 42 1.19 -5.10 -8.04
N CYS A 43 0.03 -5.01 -7.37
CA CYS A 43 -0.99 -3.99 -7.63
C CYS A 43 -0.66 -2.73 -6.81
N LEU A 44 -0.23 -1.64 -7.47
CA LEU A 44 0.17 -0.43 -6.74
C LEU A 44 -1.01 0.28 -6.07
N THR A 45 -2.21 0.19 -6.66
CA THR A 45 -3.44 0.66 -6.00
C THR A 45 -3.70 -0.12 -4.71
N GLY A 46 -3.65 -1.47 -4.78
CA GLY A 46 -3.85 -2.34 -3.61
C GLY A 46 -2.80 -2.12 -2.54
N ASN A 47 -1.54 -1.91 -2.92
CA ASN A 47 -0.47 -1.57 -2.00
C ASN A 47 -0.77 -0.27 -1.23
N SER A 48 -1.20 0.77 -1.94
CA SER A 48 -1.53 2.06 -1.33
C SER A 48 -2.74 1.96 -0.39
N GLN A 49 -3.77 1.23 -0.80
CA GLN A 49 -4.94 0.96 0.06
C GLN A 49 -4.55 0.17 1.32
N MET A 50 -3.67 -0.83 1.17
CA MET A 50 -3.20 -1.62 2.31
C MET A 50 -2.35 -0.79 3.27
N SER A 51 -1.54 0.13 2.76
CA SER A 51 -0.82 1.11 3.57
C SER A 51 -1.78 1.92 4.45
N ILE A 52 -2.85 2.46 3.88
CA ILE A 52 -3.87 3.22 4.63
C ILE A 52 -4.48 2.35 5.73
N ILE A 53 -4.84 1.09 5.44
CA ILE A 53 -5.41 0.17 6.43
C ILE A 53 -4.42 -0.08 7.58
N TRP A 54 -3.16 -0.34 7.30
CA TRP A 54 -2.14 -0.55 8.33
C TRP A 54 -1.88 0.72 9.15
N LEU A 55 -1.85 1.91 8.54
CA LEU A 55 -1.70 3.17 9.26
C LEU A 55 -2.90 3.43 10.18
N MET A 56 -4.12 3.14 9.72
CA MET A 56 -5.33 3.24 10.56
C MET A 56 -5.29 2.23 11.73
N LEU A 57 -4.85 0.99 11.48
CA LEU A 57 -4.68 -0.02 12.55
C LEU A 57 -3.60 0.39 13.54
N TYR A 58 -2.48 0.96 13.07
CA TYR A 58 -1.47 1.54 13.96
C TYR A 58 -2.05 2.66 14.83
N SER A 59 -2.82 3.56 14.25
CA SER A 59 -3.48 4.64 15.01
C SER A 59 -4.36 4.11 16.14
N LEU A 60 -5.08 3.00 15.88
CA LEU A 60 -5.99 2.38 16.85
C LEU A 60 -5.30 1.50 17.90
N THR A 61 -4.27 0.76 17.49
CA THR A 61 -3.67 -0.31 18.32
C THR A 61 -2.31 0.05 18.88
N LYS A 62 -1.64 1.04 18.29
CA LYS A 62 -0.24 1.42 18.55
C LYS A 62 0.78 0.30 18.26
N ASN A 63 0.36 -0.76 17.55
CA ASN A 63 1.27 -1.84 17.14
C ASN A 63 2.19 -1.34 16.02
N ARG A 64 3.47 -1.21 16.33
CA ARG A 64 4.53 -0.71 15.44
C ARG A 64 4.67 -1.52 14.14
N ALA A 65 4.37 -2.81 14.17
CA ALA A 65 4.48 -3.66 12.98
C ALA A 65 3.64 -3.12 11.80
N TYR A 66 2.44 -2.57 12.07
CA TYR A 66 1.61 -1.94 11.03
C TYR A 66 2.26 -0.67 10.46
N LEU A 67 2.83 0.18 11.31
CA LEU A 67 3.52 1.40 10.85
C LEU A 67 4.72 1.06 9.96
N ASP A 68 5.53 0.09 10.39
CA ASP A 68 6.73 -0.32 9.68
C ASP A 68 6.38 -0.95 8.33
N ALA A 69 5.34 -1.78 8.27
CA ALA A 69 4.84 -2.36 7.04
C ALA A 69 4.28 -1.30 6.07
N ALA A 70 3.51 -0.33 6.60
CA ALA A 70 2.99 0.77 5.80
C ALA A 70 4.11 1.63 5.19
N LYS A 71 5.15 1.95 5.96
CA LYS A 71 6.32 2.67 5.46
C LYS A 71 7.05 1.91 4.37
N LYS A 72 7.23 0.60 4.54
CA LYS A 72 7.88 -0.26 3.53
C LYS A 72 7.10 -0.27 2.21
N ILE A 73 5.79 -0.47 2.27
CA ILE A 73 4.96 -0.54 1.07
C ILE A 73 4.84 0.82 0.37
N ASN A 74 4.82 1.93 1.11
CA ASN A 74 4.87 3.29 0.55
C ASN A 74 6.22 3.55 -0.13
N ASN A 75 7.33 3.15 0.48
CA ASN A 75 8.66 3.27 -0.12
C ASN A 75 8.78 2.42 -1.40
N TYR A 76 8.20 1.21 -1.41
CA TYR A 76 8.11 0.43 -2.63
C TYR A 76 7.34 1.18 -3.73
N ALA A 77 6.17 1.73 -3.44
CA ALA A 77 5.40 2.49 -4.42
C ALA A 77 6.18 3.71 -4.95
N LYS A 78 6.88 4.46 -4.07
CA LYS A 78 7.78 5.57 -4.47
C LYS A 78 8.86 5.10 -5.44
N SER A 79 9.48 3.95 -5.19
CA SER A 79 10.56 3.42 -6.03
C SER A 79 10.12 3.03 -7.44
N THR A 80 8.82 2.83 -7.66
CA THR A 80 8.26 2.47 -8.98
C THR A 80 7.96 3.67 -9.87
N GLN A 81 8.02 4.90 -9.33
CA GLN A 81 7.75 6.12 -10.08
C GLN A 81 8.91 6.46 -11.01
N ASP A 82 8.59 6.91 -12.23
CA ASP A 82 9.57 7.50 -13.14
C ASP A 82 9.58 9.03 -12.97
N LEU A 83 10.50 9.51 -12.15
CA LEU A 83 10.66 10.94 -11.88
C LEU A 83 11.48 11.67 -12.94
N ASN A 84 12.17 10.94 -13.82
CA ASN A 84 13.08 11.49 -14.82
C ASN A 84 12.50 11.47 -16.25
N SER A 85 11.28 10.93 -16.43
CA SER A 85 10.65 10.87 -17.75
C SER A 85 10.52 12.24 -18.39
N GLY A 86 10.88 12.34 -19.66
CA GLY A 86 10.59 13.51 -20.50
C GLY A 86 9.10 13.63 -20.87
N ASN A 87 8.33 12.56 -20.73
CA ASN A 87 6.89 12.58 -20.99
C ASN A 87 6.13 13.06 -19.73
N LYS A 88 5.58 14.27 -19.82
CA LYS A 88 4.82 14.90 -18.73
C LYS A 88 3.56 14.08 -18.32
N GLY A 89 3.00 13.26 -19.22
CA GLY A 89 1.83 12.44 -18.94
C GLY A 89 2.11 11.25 -18.03
N ILE A 90 3.38 10.84 -17.88
CA ILE A 90 3.76 9.69 -17.03
C ILE A 90 4.75 10.05 -15.93
N LYS A 91 5.40 11.22 -16.02
CA LYS A 91 6.38 11.66 -15.03
C LYS A 91 5.77 11.74 -13.63
N GLY A 92 6.31 10.96 -12.70
CA GLY A 92 5.82 10.88 -11.33
C GLY A 92 4.49 10.12 -11.16
N GLY A 93 3.92 9.60 -12.25
CA GLY A 93 2.67 8.84 -12.19
C GLY A 93 2.82 7.49 -11.49
N ILE A 94 1.72 7.00 -10.94
CA ILE A 94 1.65 5.66 -10.36
C ILE A 94 1.01 4.70 -11.37
N LYS A 95 1.71 3.61 -11.66
CA LYS A 95 1.24 2.54 -12.54
C LYS A 95 0.12 1.76 -11.87
N GLY A 96 -0.74 1.10 -12.65
CA GLY A 96 -1.73 0.16 -12.12
C GLY A 96 -1.07 -1.03 -11.44
N ALA A 97 -0.06 -1.61 -12.12
CA ALA A 97 0.75 -2.70 -11.63
C ALA A 97 2.25 -2.44 -11.80
N TYR A 98 3.07 -3.14 -11.02
CA TYR A 98 4.51 -3.18 -11.22
C TYR A 98 5.02 -4.64 -11.19
N PRO A 99 5.74 -5.10 -12.22
CA PRO A 99 6.02 -4.39 -13.46
C PRO A 99 4.76 -3.98 -14.23
N VAL A 100 4.90 -2.99 -15.15
CA VAL A 100 3.76 -2.32 -15.83
C VAL A 100 2.87 -3.25 -16.65
N TYR A 101 3.36 -4.43 -17.03
CA TYR A 101 2.60 -5.48 -17.72
C TYR A 101 1.77 -6.38 -16.80
N GLY A 102 1.80 -6.14 -15.48
CA GLY A 102 0.95 -6.89 -14.55
C GLY A 102 -0.53 -6.74 -14.87
N TRP A 103 -1.31 -7.77 -14.54
CA TRP A 103 -2.72 -7.90 -14.99
C TRP A 103 -3.66 -6.79 -14.52
N TYR A 104 -3.29 -6.03 -13.48
CA TYR A 104 -4.11 -4.91 -13.01
C TYR A 104 -3.80 -3.65 -13.81
N ALA A 105 -4.70 -3.27 -14.72
CA ALA A 105 -4.54 -2.12 -15.62
C ALA A 105 -3.16 -2.13 -16.33
N PRO A 106 -2.87 -3.16 -17.16
CA PRO A 106 -1.57 -3.30 -17.80
C PRO A 106 -1.26 -2.10 -18.69
N PHE A 107 -0.01 -1.64 -18.64
CA PHE A 107 0.50 -0.47 -19.37
C PHE A 107 -0.23 0.85 -19.08
N CYS A 108 -0.98 0.93 -17.96
CA CYS A 108 -1.74 2.14 -17.61
C CYS A 108 -1.17 2.83 -16.36
N TYR A 109 -1.26 4.16 -16.37
CA TYR A 109 -1.12 5.03 -15.20
C TYR A 109 -2.53 5.45 -14.79
N VAL A 110 -3.01 4.94 -13.67
CA VAL A 110 -4.41 5.09 -13.28
C VAL A 110 -4.56 6.14 -12.19
N ASN A 111 -5.52 7.06 -12.35
CA ASN A 111 -5.71 8.19 -11.44
C ASN A 111 -6.04 7.75 -10.01
N TRP A 112 -6.80 6.68 -9.83
CA TRP A 112 -7.11 6.16 -8.49
C TRP A 112 -5.89 5.54 -7.79
N ALA A 113 -4.89 5.00 -8.53
CA ALA A 113 -3.64 4.58 -7.91
C ALA A 113 -2.89 5.79 -7.32
N ALA A 114 -2.82 6.90 -8.07
CA ALA A 114 -2.24 8.15 -7.59
C ALA A 114 -3.03 8.70 -6.39
N LYS A 115 -4.37 8.68 -6.46
CA LYS A 115 -5.25 9.13 -5.36
C LYS A 115 -4.97 8.36 -4.06
N PHE A 116 -5.02 7.03 -4.08
CA PHE A 116 -4.78 6.24 -2.87
C PHE A 116 -3.33 6.34 -2.38
N PHE A 117 -2.37 6.51 -3.29
CA PHE A 117 -0.99 6.72 -2.90
C PHE A 117 -0.78 8.04 -2.18
N ILE A 118 -1.39 9.13 -2.66
CA ILE A 118 -1.35 10.44 -1.99
C ILE A 118 -1.99 10.35 -0.60
N ASP A 119 -3.17 9.73 -0.48
CA ASP A 119 -3.84 9.54 0.80
C ASP A 119 -2.96 8.76 1.80
N ALA A 120 -2.29 7.70 1.33
CA ALA A 120 -1.39 6.91 2.17
C ALA A 120 -0.20 7.73 2.67
N LEU A 121 0.39 8.57 1.80
CA LEU A 121 1.51 9.44 2.18
C LEU A 121 1.09 10.54 3.14
N MET A 122 -0.06 11.17 2.91
CA MET A 122 -0.59 12.19 3.83
C MET A 122 -0.85 11.60 5.22
N LEU A 123 -1.48 10.42 5.28
CA LEU A 123 -1.74 9.76 6.56
C LEU A 123 -0.45 9.32 7.27
N GLU A 124 0.57 8.86 6.52
CA GLU A 124 1.88 8.54 7.07
C GLU A 124 2.55 9.78 7.70
N ASP A 125 2.46 10.94 7.02
CA ASP A 125 3.04 12.18 7.49
C ASP A 125 2.32 12.71 8.74
N ASP A 126 0.99 12.75 8.74
CA ASP A 126 0.17 13.15 9.89
C ASP A 126 0.51 12.33 11.14
N LEU A 127 0.63 11.01 11.00
CA LEU A 127 0.98 10.13 12.11
C LEU A 127 2.44 10.30 12.56
N SER A 128 3.33 10.67 11.64
CA SER A 128 4.73 10.96 11.97
C SER A 128 4.87 12.25 12.76
N ILE A 129 4.09 13.27 12.42
CA ILE A 129 4.03 14.54 13.16
C ILE A 129 3.44 14.31 14.57
N ALA A 130 2.32 13.61 14.66
CA ALA A 130 1.68 13.30 15.93
C ALA A 130 2.60 12.53 16.89
N ASN A 131 3.40 11.58 16.36
CA ASN A 131 4.35 10.82 17.17
C ASN A 131 5.58 11.63 17.63
N LYS A 132 5.90 12.75 16.99
CA LYS A 132 7.00 13.65 17.41
C LYS A 132 6.56 14.63 18.49
N LEU A 133 5.26 14.88 18.60
CA LEU A 133 4.65 15.83 19.55
C LEU A 133 4.18 15.13 20.84
N ALA A 134 4.15 13.82 20.90
CA ALA A 134 3.73 12.99 22.04
C ALA A 134 4.94 12.51 22.84
#